data_d2adb290cacca1873b6cf381ad67c26c
#
_entry.id   d2adb290cacca1873b6cf381ad67c26c
#
_cell.length_a   1.000
_cell.length_b   1.000
_cell.length_c   1.000
_cell.angle_alpha   90.00
_cell.angle_beta   90.00
_cell.angle_gamma   90.00
#
_symmetry.space_group_name_H-M   'P 1'
#
loop_
_entity.id
_entity.type
_entity.pdbx_description
1 polymer ?
#
loop_
_entity_poly.entity_id
_entity_poly.type
_entity_poly.pdbx_seq_one_letter_code
_entity_poly.pdbx_strand_id
1 'polypeptide(L)'
;MKISLRRHLCNALLAFGLTVAAAASAKDVELLNISYDPTREFYREFNTAFAAEWQKTKQQKVSIETSHGGSGKQARSVIDGLEADVVTLALAYDIDSISQRAKLLPANWQSRLPENSAPYTSTIVFLVRKGNPKKIRDWHDLLKPGVSVITPNPKTSGGARWNYLAAWAYGLKIFRGDEAKTRNFVRALFRNVPVLDTGARGATTTFVQRGIGDVLLAWENEAFLSIEELGPDKFDIVVPSLSILAEPPVALVDRNVDKHGTREVAQAYLKYLYSPAGQRLAAKHYYRPRYPQYAAPEDVARFPKLELVTINGVFGSWARAQATHFADGGVFDQIQAK
;
A
#
# COMPACT_ATOMS: atom_id res chain seq x y z
N MET A 1 -83.13 -39.47 -48.86
CA MET A 1 -82.60 -38.19 -49.22
C MET A 1 -82.51 -37.38 -47.95
N LYS A 2 -81.34 -37.48 -47.22
CA LYS A 2 -81.03 -36.62 -46.05
C LYS A 2 -79.52 -36.44 -45.99
N ILE A 3 -79.08 -35.23 -46.19
CA ILE A 3 -77.69 -34.74 -46.15
C ILE A 3 -77.34 -34.48 -44.72
N SER A 4 -76.28 -35.12 -44.20
CA SER A 4 -75.73 -34.83 -42.88
C SER A 4 -74.40 -34.11 -43.00
N LEU A 5 -74.39 -32.91 -42.49
CA LEU A 5 -73.24 -31.98 -42.41
C LEU A 5 -72.37 -32.35 -41.19
N ARG A 6 -71.15 -32.84 -41.39
CA ARG A 6 -70.18 -33.00 -40.28
C ARG A 6 -69.29 -31.80 -40.19
N ARG A 7 -69.40 -31.12 -39.06
CA ARG A 7 -68.47 -30.02 -38.60
C ARG A 7 -67.15 -30.64 -38.07
N HIS A 8 -66.04 -30.29 -38.68
CA HIS A 8 -64.75 -30.54 -38.09
C HIS A 8 -64.36 -29.35 -37.23
N LEU A 9 -64.23 -29.57 -35.91
CA LEU A 9 -63.54 -28.65 -35.01
C LEU A 9 -62.03 -28.88 -35.07
N CYS A 10 -61.28 -27.94 -35.59
CA CYS A 10 -59.83 -27.89 -35.42
C CYS A 10 -59.48 -27.27 -34.06
N ASN A 11 -59.00 -28.08 -33.14
CA ASN A 11 -58.37 -27.59 -31.91
C ASN A 11 -56.91 -27.20 -32.21
N ALA A 12 -56.60 -25.91 -32.28
CA ALA A 12 -55.28 -25.39 -32.30
C ALA A 12 -54.77 -25.24 -30.84
N LEU A 13 -53.95 -26.18 -30.37
CA LEU A 13 -53.18 -26.05 -29.14
C LEU A 13 -52.02 -25.12 -29.39
N LEU A 14 -52.11 -23.84 -28.91
CA LEU A 14 -50.96 -22.96 -28.77
C LEU A 14 -50.13 -23.42 -27.57
N ALA A 15 -49.03 -24.14 -27.87
CA ALA A 15 -48.01 -24.42 -26.89
C ALA A 15 -47.18 -23.13 -26.63
N PHE A 16 -47.48 -22.41 -25.53
CA PHE A 16 -46.67 -21.31 -25.06
C PHE A 16 -45.42 -21.90 -24.38
N GLY A 17 -44.34 -22.03 -25.13
CA GLY A 17 -43.03 -22.43 -24.61
C GLY A 17 -42.46 -21.32 -23.71
N LEU A 18 -42.60 -21.45 -22.39
CA LEU A 18 -41.81 -20.69 -21.43
C LEU A 18 -40.35 -21.14 -21.57
N THR A 19 -39.55 -20.39 -22.31
CA THR A 19 -38.10 -20.49 -22.22
C THR A 19 -37.68 -19.87 -20.90
N VAL A 20 -37.54 -20.68 -19.86
CA VAL A 20 -36.80 -20.32 -18.65
C VAL A 20 -35.33 -20.19 -19.06
N ALA A 21 -34.91 -18.96 -19.31
CA ALA A 21 -33.49 -18.67 -19.42
C ALA A 21 -32.87 -18.97 -18.04
N ALA A 22 -32.24 -20.14 -17.92
CA ALA A 22 -31.41 -20.47 -16.80
C ALA A 22 -30.31 -19.41 -16.77
N ALA A 23 -30.42 -18.46 -15.84
CA ALA A 23 -29.32 -17.56 -15.53
C ALA A 23 -28.13 -18.44 -15.13
N ALA A 24 -27.19 -18.63 -16.03
CA ALA A 24 -25.94 -19.30 -15.72
C ALA A 24 -25.31 -18.50 -14.57
N SER A 25 -25.32 -19.05 -13.38
CA SER A 25 -24.61 -18.48 -12.25
C SER A 25 -23.15 -18.30 -12.67
N ALA A 26 -22.68 -17.07 -12.67
CA ALA A 26 -21.30 -16.80 -12.99
C ALA A 26 -20.41 -17.57 -11.99
N LYS A 27 -19.39 -18.28 -12.53
CA LYS A 27 -18.45 -19.03 -11.70
C LYS A 27 -17.81 -18.10 -10.67
N ASP A 28 -17.71 -18.57 -9.42
CA ASP A 28 -16.99 -17.87 -8.36
C ASP A 28 -15.56 -17.58 -8.82
N VAL A 29 -15.03 -16.43 -8.43
CA VAL A 29 -13.69 -15.94 -8.82
C VAL A 29 -12.84 -15.73 -7.58
N GLU A 30 -11.58 -16.11 -7.69
CA GLU A 30 -10.57 -15.86 -6.67
C GLU A 30 -9.55 -14.86 -7.19
N LEU A 31 -9.18 -13.88 -6.36
CA LEU A 31 -8.10 -12.93 -6.61
C LEU A 31 -7.02 -13.08 -5.57
N LEU A 32 -5.76 -13.00 -5.99
CA LEU A 32 -4.62 -12.88 -5.11
C LEU A 32 -4.02 -11.46 -5.18
N ASN A 33 -4.10 -10.74 -4.06
CA ASN A 33 -3.46 -9.44 -3.87
C ASN A 33 -2.17 -9.59 -3.07
N ILE A 34 -1.03 -9.24 -3.66
CA ILE A 34 0.25 -9.20 -2.97
C ILE A 34 0.51 -7.76 -2.51
N SER A 35 0.52 -7.57 -1.18
CA SER A 35 0.56 -6.26 -0.55
C SER A 35 1.73 -6.09 0.42
N TYR A 36 1.95 -4.87 0.89
CA TYR A 36 2.97 -4.58 1.90
C TYR A 36 2.33 -4.42 3.30
N ASP A 37 3.17 -4.55 4.35
CA ASP A 37 2.71 -4.72 5.74
C ASP A 37 1.68 -3.69 6.25
N PRO A 38 1.85 -2.37 6.09
CA PRO A 38 0.95 -1.38 6.67
C PRO A 38 -0.50 -1.41 6.19
N THR A 39 -0.81 -2.17 5.15
CA THR A 39 -2.15 -2.20 4.53
C THR A 39 -3.06 -3.30 5.05
N ARG A 40 -2.65 -4.11 6.04
CA ARG A 40 -3.41 -5.31 6.49
C ARG A 40 -4.84 -5.01 6.88
N GLU A 41 -5.02 -4.06 7.76
CA GLU A 41 -6.31 -3.68 8.32
C GLU A 41 -7.20 -3.05 7.24
N PHE A 42 -6.60 -2.19 6.42
CA PHE A 42 -7.26 -1.56 5.28
C PHE A 42 -7.80 -2.61 4.28
N TYR A 43 -6.94 -3.50 3.76
CA TYR A 43 -7.40 -4.47 2.75
C TYR A 43 -8.35 -5.51 3.30
N ARG A 44 -8.31 -5.85 4.58
CA ARG A 44 -9.33 -6.72 5.18
C ARG A 44 -10.74 -6.14 5.05
N GLU A 45 -10.92 -4.86 5.35
CA GLU A 45 -12.22 -4.19 5.23
C GLU A 45 -12.55 -3.87 3.77
N PHE A 46 -11.57 -3.40 3.02
CA PHE A 46 -11.71 -3.08 1.60
C PHE A 46 -12.14 -4.31 0.77
N ASN A 47 -11.53 -5.46 0.98
CA ASN A 47 -11.88 -6.71 0.27
C ASN A 47 -13.33 -7.10 0.54
N THR A 48 -13.78 -6.98 1.78
CA THR A 48 -15.17 -7.25 2.14
C THR A 48 -16.13 -6.30 1.43
N ALA A 49 -15.82 -5.00 1.41
CA ALA A 49 -16.65 -3.99 0.75
C ALA A 49 -16.69 -4.18 -0.77
N PHE A 50 -15.54 -4.46 -1.39
CA PHE A 50 -15.46 -4.74 -2.82
C PHE A 50 -16.22 -6.01 -3.20
N ALA A 51 -16.06 -7.10 -2.45
CA ALA A 51 -16.75 -8.36 -2.72
C ALA A 51 -18.29 -8.18 -2.67
N ALA A 52 -18.80 -7.41 -1.70
CA ALA A 52 -20.22 -7.10 -1.61
C ALA A 52 -20.71 -6.26 -2.81
N GLU A 53 -19.94 -5.25 -3.22
CA GLU A 53 -20.27 -4.42 -4.39
C GLU A 53 -20.22 -5.23 -5.69
N TRP A 54 -19.22 -6.09 -5.84
CA TRP A 54 -19.11 -6.97 -7.01
C TRP A 54 -20.28 -7.96 -7.09
N GLN A 55 -20.63 -8.60 -5.97
CA GLN A 55 -21.78 -9.49 -5.89
C GLN A 55 -23.08 -8.77 -6.25
N LYS A 56 -23.27 -7.54 -5.78
CA LYS A 56 -24.45 -6.72 -6.05
C LYS A 56 -24.54 -6.33 -7.53
N THR A 57 -23.43 -5.96 -8.15
CA THR A 57 -23.42 -5.38 -9.50
C THR A 57 -23.25 -6.41 -10.60
N LYS A 58 -22.55 -7.52 -10.34
CA LYS A 58 -22.22 -8.56 -11.31
C LYS A 58 -22.88 -9.91 -11.02
N GLN A 59 -23.55 -10.05 -9.87
CA GLN A 59 -24.14 -11.33 -9.41
C GLN A 59 -23.13 -12.48 -9.40
N GLN A 60 -21.85 -12.15 -9.18
CA GLN A 60 -20.74 -13.08 -9.12
C GLN A 60 -20.03 -12.93 -7.78
N LYS A 61 -19.79 -14.07 -7.12
CA LYS A 61 -19.00 -14.07 -5.88
C LYS A 61 -17.52 -13.94 -6.21
N VAL A 62 -16.81 -13.10 -5.45
CA VAL A 62 -15.36 -12.99 -5.48
C VAL A 62 -14.78 -13.20 -4.09
N SER A 63 -13.73 -14.01 -4.01
CA SER A 63 -12.87 -14.18 -2.84
C SER A 63 -11.54 -13.48 -3.11
N ILE A 64 -11.06 -12.68 -2.16
CA ILE A 64 -9.79 -11.96 -2.31
C ILE A 64 -8.83 -12.43 -1.22
N GLU A 65 -7.84 -13.22 -1.61
CA GLU A 65 -6.72 -13.57 -0.75
C GLU A 65 -5.69 -12.45 -0.77
N THR A 66 -5.10 -12.16 0.39
CA THR A 66 -4.08 -11.11 0.49
C THR A 66 -2.86 -11.61 1.27
N SER A 67 -1.68 -11.51 0.64
CA SER A 67 -0.40 -11.75 1.32
C SER A 67 0.25 -10.42 1.69
N HIS A 68 0.70 -10.30 2.94
CA HIS A 68 1.35 -9.09 3.45
C HIS A 68 2.78 -9.38 3.90
N GLY A 69 3.70 -8.44 3.61
CA GLY A 69 5.10 -8.54 4.00
C GLY A 69 5.89 -7.30 3.60
N GLY A 70 7.19 -7.32 3.77
CA GLY A 70 8.06 -6.27 3.25
C GLY A 70 7.92 -6.14 1.72
N SER A 71 7.66 -4.94 1.20
CA SER A 71 7.32 -4.69 -0.20
C SER A 71 8.31 -5.29 -1.21
N GLY A 72 9.62 -5.10 -0.98
CA GLY A 72 10.65 -5.69 -1.85
C GLY A 72 10.71 -7.22 -1.78
N LYS A 73 10.34 -7.83 -0.62
CA LYS A 73 10.19 -9.28 -0.49
C LYS A 73 8.98 -9.76 -1.27
N GLN A 74 7.87 -9.05 -1.18
CA GLN A 74 6.64 -9.36 -1.91
C GLN A 74 6.84 -9.28 -3.43
N ALA A 75 7.49 -8.21 -3.92
CA ALA A 75 7.83 -8.10 -5.34
C ALA A 75 8.69 -9.29 -5.81
N ARG A 76 9.65 -9.70 -5.01
CA ARG A 76 10.51 -10.85 -5.32
C ARG A 76 9.73 -12.15 -5.40
N SER A 77 8.79 -12.39 -4.46
CA SER A 77 7.92 -13.57 -4.53
C SER A 77 7.13 -13.66 -5.84
N VAL A 78 6.63 -12.52 -6.34
CA VAL A 78 5.93 -12.48 -7.64
C VAL A 78 6.90 -12.74 -8.80
N ILE A 79 8.11 -12.18 -8.76
CA ILE A 79 9.16 -12.44 -9.76
C ILE A 79 9.53 -13.93 -9.79
N ASP A 80 9.59 -14.56 -8.62
CA ASP A 80 9.96 -15.96 -8.43
C ASP A 80 8.80 -16.94 -8.69
N GLY A 81 7.64 -16.45 -9.15
CA GLY A 81 6.54 -17.28 -9.66
C GLY A 81 5.28 -17.29 -8.80
N LEU A 82 5.14 -16.46 -7.76
CA LEU A 82 3.86 -16.32 -7.06
C LEU A 82 2.85 -15.61 -7.97
N GLU A 83 1.80 -16.32 -8.36
CA GLU A 83 0.84 -15.89 -9.37
C GLU A 83 -0.20 -14.89 -8.83
N ALA A 84 0.26 -13.69 -8.44
CA ALA A 84 -0.63 -12.61 -8.02
C ALA A 84 -1.45 -12.06 -9.19
N ASP A 85 -2.72 -11.75 -8.95
CA ASP A 85 -3.57 -11.01 -9.91
C ASP A 85 -3.31 -9.51 -9.84
N VAL A 86 -3.13 -8.99 -8.64
CA VAL A 86 -2.81 -7.59 -8.39
C VAL A 86 -1.68 -7.46 -7.38
N VAL A 87 -0.93 -6.39 -7.51
CA VAL A 87 0.10 -5.98 -6.54
C VAL A 87 -0.22 -4.59 -6.01
N THR A 88 -0.11 -4.43 -4.69
CA THR A 88 -0.37 -3.18 -3.98
C THR A 88 0.82 -2.92 -3.06
N LEU A 89 1.89 -2.35 -3.61
CA LEU A 89 3.20 -2.31 -2.98
C LEU A 89 3.55 -0.91 -2.44
N ALA A 90 4.62 -0.82 -1.65
CA ALA A 90 4.99 0.41 -0.98
C ALA A 90 5.58 1.48 -1.91
N LEU A 91 6.15 1.09 -3.05
CA LEU A 91 6.85 2.01 -3.93
C LEU A 91 6.94 1.50 -5.38
N ALA A 92 7.02 2.43 -6.33
CA ALA A 92 6.95 2.12 -7.75
C ALA A 92 8.09 1.20 -8.22
N TYR A 93 9.30 1.35 -7.71
CA TYR A 93 10.43 0.51 -8.10
C TYR A 93 10.19 -0.99 -7.87
N ASP A 94 9.43 -1.36 -6.83
CA ASP A 94 9.14 -2.77 -6.58
C ASP A 94 8.24 -3.35 -7.68
N ILE A 95 7.27 -2.57 -8.21
CA ILE A 95 6.45 -2.96 -9.36
C ILE A 95 7.26 -2.89 -10.67
N ASP A 96 8.10 -1.87 -10.85
CA ASP A 96 9.04 -1.80 -11.98
C ASP A 96 9.92 -3.04 -12.06
N SER A 97 10.37 -3.56 -10.92
CA SER A 97 11.17 -4.78 -10.86
C SER A 97 10.41 -6.01 -11.36
N ILE A 98 9.11 -6.12 -11.06
CA ILE A 98 8.25 -7.20 -11.60
C ILE A 98 8.11 -7.04 -13.13
N SER A 99 7.85 -5.81 -13.59
CA SER A 99 7.74 -5.51 -15.02
C SER A 99 9.03 -5.83 -15.77
N GLN A 100 10.18 -5.40 -15.26
CA GLN A 100 11.46 -5.50 -15.96
C GLN A 100 12.03 -6.92 -15.93
N ARG A 101 11.97 -7.61 -14.79
CA ARG A 101 12.61 -8.92 -14.59
C ARG A 101 11.74 -10.10 -15.01
N ALA A 102 10.47 -10.08 -14.63
CA ALA A 102 9.54 -11.18 -14.92
C ALA A 102 8.65 -10.93 -16.15
N LYS A 103 8.60 -9.69 -16.67
CA LYS A 103 7.76 -9.30 -17.83
C LYS A 103 6.26 -9.63 -17.64
N LEU A 104 5.77 -9.58 -16.39
CA LEU A 104 4.40 -9.94 -16.05
C LEU A 104 3.40 -8.81 -16.29
N LEU A 105 3.86 -7.56 -16.38
CA LEU A 105 3.06 -6.37 -16.68
C LEU A 105 3.87 -5.39 -17.53
N PRO A 106 3.21 -4.48 -18.30
CA PRO A 106 3.89 -3.56 -19.21
C PRO A 106 4.64 -2.46 -18.44
N ALA A 107 5.66 -1.87 -19.08
CA ALA A 107 6.47 -0.80 -18.49
C ALA A 107 5.68 0.49 -18.17
N ASN A 108 4.58 0.75 -18.88
CA ASN A 108 3.71 1.89 -18.64
C ASN A 108 2.61 1.65 -17.61
N TRP A 109 2.74 0.62 -16.76
CA TRP A 109 1.74 0.22 -15.77
C TRP A 109 1.27 1.41 -14.90
N GLN A 110 2.18 2.31 -14.55
CA GLN A 110 1.91 3.41 -13.63
C GLN A 110 0.94 4.46 -14.20
N SER A 111 0.86 4.60 -15.52
CA SER A 111 -0.07 5.53 -16.20
C SER A 111 -1.48 4.96 -16.42
N ARG A 112 -1.75 3.74 -15.99
CA ARG A 112 -3.01 3.04 -16.29
C ARG A 112 -4.15 3.36 -15.33
N LEU A 113 -3.82 3.91 -14.15
CA LEU A 113 -4.78 4.38 -13.15
C LEU A 113 -4.47 5.83 -12.77
N PRO A 114 -5.45 6.57 -12.22
CA PRO A 114 -5.25 7.95 -11.79
C PRO A 114 -4.10 8.10 -10.78
N GLU A 115 -3.58 9.32 -10.64
CA GLU A 115 -2.58 9.66 -9.62
C GLU A 115 -1.32 8.77 -9.69
N ASN A 116 -0.84 8.45 -10.90
CA ASN A 116 0.27 7.53 -11.13
C ASN A 116 0.06 6.17 -10.44
N SER A 117 -1.17 5.67 -10.50
CA SER A 117 -1.58 4.41 -9.87
C SER A 117 -1.42 4.35 -8.35
N ALA A 118 -1.41 5.52 -7.67
CA ALA A 118 -1.33 5.61 -6.21
C ALA A 118 -2.66 6.13 -5.63
N PRO A 119 -3.57 5.25 -5.21
CA PRO A 119 -4.94 5.62 -4.83
C PRO A 119 -5.05 6.40 -3.52
N TYR A 120 -4.03 6.39 -2.69
CA TYR A 120 -3.89 7.12 -1.44
C TYR A 120 -2.42 7.46 -1.19
N THR A 121 -2.17 8.29 -0.19
CA THR A 121 -0.82 8.65 0.22
C THR A 121 -0.63 8.46 1.72
N SER A 122 0.61 8.55 2.16
CA SER A 122 1.00 8.59 3.55
C SER A 122 2.28 9.42 3.68
N THR A 123 2.83 9.47 4.87
CA THR A 123 4.12 10.09 5.15
C THR A 123 4.81 9.40 6.31
N ILE A 124 6.02 9.85 6.64
CA ILE A 124 6.79 9.33 7.76
C ILE A 124 6.64 10.28 8.95
N VAL A 125 6.29 9.72 10.08
CA VAL A 125 6.21 10.38 11.39
C VAL A 125 7.03 9.60 12.42
N PHE A 126 7.18 10.14 13.61
CA PHE A 126 7.85 9.48 14.72
C PHE A 126 6.79 9.05 15.75
N LEU A 127 6.75 7.76 16.06
CA LEU A 127 6.01 7.25 17.21
C LEU A 127 6.98 7.19 18.39
N VAL A 128 6.69 7.91 19.46
CA VAL A 128 7.53 8.00 20.66
C VAL A 128 6.78 7.48 21.88
N ARG A 129 7.51 7.13 22.94
CA ARG A 129 6.90 6.75 24.22
C ARG A 129 6.08 7.90 24.77
N LYS A 130 5.01 7.60 25.51
CA LYS A 130 4.12 8.59 26.11
C LYS A 130 4.89 9.66 26.92
N GLY A 131 4.53 10.92 26.71
CA GLY A 131 5.19 12.07 27.31
C GLY A 131 6.54 12.40 26.69
N ASN A 132 6.96 11.69 25.63
CA ASN A 132 8.19 11.95 24.87
C ASN A 132 9.43 12.20 25.77
N PRO A 133 9.84 11.21 26.59
CA PRO A 133 10.87 11.40 27.61
C PRO A 133 12.23 11.77 27.02
N LYS A 134 12.50 11.41 25.77
CA LYS A 134 13.73 11.79 25.05
C LYS A 134 13.65 13.16 24.37
N LYS A 135 12.51 13.84 24.47
CA LYS A 135 12.27 15.17 23.88
C LYS A 135 12.62 15.21 22.38
N ILE A 136 12.15 14.19 21.65
CA ILE A 136 12.28 14.11 20.20
C ILE A 136 11.29 15.07 19.57
N ARG A 137 11.76 16.00 18.75
CA ARG A 137 10.94 17.00 18.06
C ARG A 137 11.13 16.94 16.55
N ASP A 138 12.34 16.56 16.11
CA ASP A 138 12.70 16.52 14.69
C ASP A 138 13.81 15.49 14.44
N TRP A 139 14.15 15.27 13.19
CA TRP A 139 15.16 14.32 12.72
C TRP A 139 16.50 14.44 13.42
N HIS A 140 16.93 15.68 13.72
CA HIS A 140 18.23 15.93 14.39
C HIS A 140 18.26 15.35 15.82
N ASP A 141 17.12 15.30 16.48
CA ASP A 141 17.02 14.74 17.83
C ASP A 141 17.27 13.23 17.89
N LEU A 142 17.13 12.55 16.76
CA LEU A 142 17.41 11.11 16.63
C LEU A 142 18.90 10.77 16.78
N LEU A 143 19.78 11.78 16.69
CA LEU A 143 21.22 11.65 16.86
C LEU A 143 21.69 11.83 18.31
N LYS A 144 20.79 12.22 19.23
CA LYS A 144 21.14 12.45 20.64
C LYS A 144 21.72 11.19 21.27
N PRO A 145 22.74 11.32 22.13
CA PRO A 145 23.26 10.18 22.90
C PRO A 145 22.15 9.49 23.70
N GLY A 146 22.12 8.17 23.66
CA GLY A 146 21.15 7.35 24.37
C GLY A 146 19.73 7.38 23.78
N VAL A 147 19.55 7.88 22.57
CA VAL A 147 18.32 7.69 21.78
C VAL A 147 18.46 6.39 20.98
N SER A 148 17.50 5.51 21.10
CA SER A 148 17.41 4.26 20.33
C SER A 148 16.28 4.36 19.30
N VAL A 149 16.63 4.25 18.02
CA VAL A 149 15.72 4.40 16.87
C VAL A 149 15.35 3.04 16.32
N ILE A 150 14.07 2.79 16.11
CA ILE A 150 13.55 1.59 15.44
C ILE A 150 13.08 1.95 14.04
N THR A 151 13.57 1.20 13.07
CA THR A 151 13.15 1.27 11.67
C THR A 151 13.41 -0.08 11.01
N PRO A 152 12.61 -0.50 10.00
CA PRO A 152 12.89 -1.74 9.30
C PRO A 152 14.07 -1.60 8.32
N ASN A 153 14.48 -2.71 7.73
CA ASN A 153 15.63 -2.78 6.83
C ASN A 153 15.28 -2.29 5.41
N PRO A 154 15.94 -1.26 4.88
CA PRO A 154 15.73 -0.77 3.51
C PRO A 154 16.02 -1.79 2.39
N LYS A 155 16.79 -2.84 2.66
CA LYS A 155 17.05 -3.91 1.68
C LYS A 155 15.84 -4.83 1.46
N THR A 156 14.89 -4.89 2.42
CA THR A 156 13.74 -5.81 2.38
C THR A 156 12.39 -5.09 2.48
N SER A 157 12.35 -3.94 3.14
CA SER A 157 11.15 -3.16 3.41
C SER A 157 11.07 -1.91 2.54
N GLY A 158 10.01 -1.79 1.75
CA GLY A 158 9.72 -0.54 1.03
C GLY A 158 9.42 0.61 1.99
N GLY A 159 8.74 0.34 3.11
CA GLY A 159 8.52 1.34 4.16
C GLY A 159 9.82 1.93 4.72
N ALA A 160 10.82 1.09 4.92
CA ALA A 160 12.15 1.53 5.37
C ALA A 160 12.88 2.41 4.34
N ARG A 161 12.65 2.18 3.04
CA ARG A 161 13.23 3.06 2.00
C ARG A 161 12.63 4.46 2.10
N TRP A 162 11.34 4.58 2.35
CA TRP A 162 10.70 5.87 2.60
C TRP A 162 11.25 6.55 3.86
N ASN A 163 11.43 5.82 4.96
CA ASN A 163 12.03 6.34 6.20
C ASN A 163 13.44 6.90 5.95
N TYR A 164 14.27 6.12 5.26
CA TYR A 164 15.63 6.51 4.91
C TYR A 164 15.65 7.75 4.00
N LEU A 165 14.83 7.78 2.95
CA LEU A 165 14.79 8.90 2.00
C LEU A 165 14.22 10.18 2.65
N ALA A 166 13.29 10.08 3.59
CA ALA A 166 12.82 11.21 4.37
C ALA A 166 13.96 11.82 5.23
N ALA A 167 14.73 10.96 5.91
CA ALA A 167 15.90 11.41 6.68
C ALA A 167 16.98 12.03 5.77
N TRP A 168 17.20 11.44 4.59
CA TRP A 168 18.14 11.97 3.61
C TRP A 168 17.72 13.35 3.09
N ALA A 169 16.45 13.51 2.73
CA ALA A 169 15.88 14.77 2.25
C ALA A 169 15.99 15.88 3.32
N TYR A 170 15.73 15.55 4.59
CA TYR A 170 15.96 16.47 5.69
C TYR A 170 17.44 16.88 5.77
N GLY A 171 18.37 15.94 5.69
CA GLY A 171 19.80 16.22 5.67
C GLY A 171 20.19 17.16 4.53
N LEU A 172 19.73 16.90 3.30
CA LEU A 172 19.98 17.80 2.16
C LEU A 172 19.46 19.21 2.42
N LYS A 173 18.28 19.35 3.03
CA LYS A 173 17.71 20.65 3.37
C LYS A 173 18.59 21.42 4.36
N ILE A 174 18.93 20.82 5.52
CA ILE A 174 19.67 21.51 6.58
C ILE A 174 21.13 21.78 6.20
N PHE A 175 21.73 20.93 5.37
CA PHE A 175 23.11 21.09 4.88
C PHE A 175 23.18 21.74 3.51
N ARG A 176 22.09 22.32 3.00
CA ARG A 176 22.02 23.09 1.74
C ARG A 176 22.57 22.32 0.53
N GLY A 177 22.21 21.03 0.43
CA GLY A 177 22.61 20.14 -0.66
C GLY A 177 23.95 19.43 -0.48
N ASP A 178 24.65 19.61 0.65
CA ASP A 178 25.92 18.92 0.94
C ASP A 178 25.66 17.42 1.21
N GLU A 179 25.90 16.60 0.19
CA GLU A 179 25.68 15.16 0.25
C GLU A 179 26.62 14.44 1.24
N ALA A 180 27.85 14.96 1.44
CA ALA A 180 28.81 14.34 2.37
C ALA A 180 28.33 14.53 3.83
N LYS A 181 27.88 15.74 4.18
CA LYS A 181 27.29 16.01 5.48
C LYS A 181 25.99 15.25 5.68
N THR A 182 25.14 15.17 4.65
CA THR A 182 23.90 14.40 4.65
C THR A 182 24.16 12.92 4.91
N ARG A 183 25.14 12.33 4.23
CA ARG A 183 25.57 10.95 4.46
C ARG A 183 26.03 10.72 5.91
N ASN A 184 26.82 11.62 6.44
CA ASN A 184 27.29 11.54 7.83
C ASN A 184 26.13 11.64 8.83
N PHE A 185 25.17 12.51 8.58
CA PHE A 185 23.93 12.63 9.35
C PHE A 185 23.14 11.31 9.36
N VAL A 186 22.85 10.74 8.17
CA VAL A 186 22.10 9.47 8.07
C VAL A 186 22.89 8.32 8.67
N ARG A 187 24.22 8.29 8.50
CA ARG A 187 25.10 7.32 9.18
C ARG A 187 24.97 7.43 10.71
N ALA A 188 25.00 8.64 11.26
CA ALA A 188 24.84 8.85 12.69
C ALA A 188 23.47 8.39 13.20
N LEU A 189 22.39 8.65 12.44
CA LEU A 189 21.07 8.14 12.74
C LEU A 189 21.05 6.59 12.80
N PHE A 190 21.60 5.92 11.77
CA PHE A 190 21.61 4.46 11.70
C PHE A 190 22.52 3.78 12.73
N ARG A 191 23.49 4.50 13.31
CA ARG A 191 24.24 4.02 14.49
C ARG A 191 23.38 3.90 15.74
N ASN A 192 22.28 4.63 15.81
CA ASN A 192 21.30 4.56 16.90
C ASN A 192 20.20 3.52 16.63
N VAL A 193 20.30 2.75 15.55
CA VAL A 193 19.36 1.68 15.19
C VAL A 193 19.91 0.33 15.65
N PRO A 194 19.40 -0.23 16.76
CA PRO A 194 19.92 -1.48 17.33
C PRO A 194 19.49 -2.72 16.55
N VAL A 195 18.38 -2.65 15.83
CA VAL A 195 17.80 -3.79 15.09
C VAL A 195 17.13 -3.29 13.79
N LEU A 196 17.27 -4.07 12.73
CA LEU A 196 16.66 -3.85 11.42
C LEU A 196 15.70 -5.01 11.12
N ASP A 197 14.44 -4.83 11.45
CA ASP A 197 13.39 -5.82 11.14
C ASP A 197 13.15 -5.92 9.63
N THR A 198 12.65 -7.07 9.16
CA THR A 198 12.47 -7.33 7.72
C THR A 198 11.36 -6.52 7.07
N GLY A 199 10.42 -5.98 7.84
CA GLY A 199 9.26 -5.20 7.37
C GLY A 199 8.74 -4.23 8.42
N ALA A 200 7.83 -3.34 8.02
CA ALA A 200 7.28 -2.30 8.88
C ALA A 200 6.56 -2.89 10.11
N ARG A 201 5.74 -3.93 9.93
CA ARG A 201 5.03 -4.58 11.04
C ARG A 201 6.00 -5.21 12.05
N GLY A 202 7.13 -5.77 11.61
CA GLY A 202 8.19 -6.25 12.51
C GLY A 202 8.76 -5.13 13.37
N ALA A 203 9.09 -3.99 12.77
CA ALA A 203 9.59 -2.82 13.48
C ALA A 203 8.55 -2.26 14.48
N THR A 204 7.28 -2.19 14.07
CA THR A 204 6.17 -1.80 14.97
C THR A 204 6.07 -2.78 16.15
N THR A 205 6.12 -4.09 15.91
CA THR A 205 6.11 -5.11 16.97
C THR A 205 7.30 -4.95 17.92
N THR A 206 8.51 -4.74 17.38
CA THR A 206 9.73 -4.52 18.17
C THR A 206 9.58 -3.29 19.07
N PHE A 207 9.08 -2.18 18.54
CA PHE A 207 8.87 -0.98 19.32
C PHE A 207 7.69 -1.11 20.29
N VAL A 208 6.52 -1.46 19.79
CA VAL A 208 5.24 -1.38 20.52
C VAL A 208 5.09 -2.50 21.53
N GLN A 209 5.30 -3.77 21.11
CA GLN A 209 5.02 -4.94 21.95
C GLN A 209 6.23 -5.38 22.76
N ARG A 210 7.44 -5.34 22.17
CA ARG A 210 8.67 -5.75 22.87
C ARG A 210 9.27 -4.64 23.71
N GLY A 211 8.79 -3.39 23.58
CA GLY A 211 9.28 -2.24 24.35
C GLY A 211 10.68 -1.76 23.99
N ILE A 212 11.24 -2.17 22.86
CA ILE A 212 12.60 -1.83 22.42
C ILE A 212 12.58 -0.47 21.70
N GLY A 213 13.55 0.38 22.00
CA GLY A 213 13.73 1.71 21.39
C GLY A 213 12.93 2.82 22.02
N ASP A 214 13.34 4.04 21.74
CA ASP A 214 12.74 5.30 22.24
C ASP A 214 11.81 5.92 21.18
N VAL A 215 12.12 5.70 19.90
CA VAL A 215 11.37 6.23 18.76
C VAL A 215 11.30 5.23 17.62
N LEU A 216 10.13 5.10 17.02
CA LEU A 216 9.91 4.36 15.80
C LEU A 216 9.71 5.33 14.64
N LEU A 217 10.50 5.19 13.57
CA LEU A 217 10.21 5.81 12.29
C LEU A 217 9.07 5.03 11.65
N ALA A 218 7.88 5.59 11.67
CA ALA A 218 6.65 4.91 11.27
C ALA A 218 6.01 5.59 10.06
N TRP A 219 5.31 4.80 9.27
CA TRP A 219 4.27 5.34 8.41
C TRP A 219 3.16 5.94 9.28
N GLU A 220 2.58 7.04 8.81
CA GLU A 220 1.57 7.78 9.56
C GLU A 220 0.37 6.90 9.96
N ASN A 221 -0.10 6.05 9.03
CA ASN A 221 -1.19 5.12 9.34
C ASN A 221 -0.81 4.07 10.41
N GLU A 222 0.42 3.55 10.40
CA GLU A 222 0.89 2.60 11.44
C GLU A 222 1.00 3.30 12.81
N ALA A 223 1.40 4.57 12.84
CA ALA A 223 1.47 5.34 14.08
C ALA A 223 0.07 5.55 14.68
N PHE A 224 -0.91 5.96 13.88
CA PHE A 224 -2.29 6.09 14.33
C PHE A 224 -2.89 4.75 14.78
N LEU A 225 -2.69 3.69 14.00
CA LEU A 225 -3.17 2.35 14.34
C LEU A 225 -2.59 1.85 15.66
N SER A 226 -1.30 2.11 15.91
CA SER A 226 -0.65 1.75 17.18
C SER A 226 -1.28 2.44 18.38
N ILE A 227 -1.70 3.71 18.25
CA ILE A 227 -2.41 4.45 19.30
C ILE A 227 -3.82 3.89 19.47
N GLU A 228 -4.54 3.59 18.38
CA GLU A 228 -5.89 3.02 18.44
C GLU A 228 -5.89 1.65 19.14
N GLU A 229 -4.98 0.74 18.75
CA GLU A 229 -4.93 -0.62 19.28
C GLU A 229 -4.49 -0.70 20.74
N LEU A 230 -3.59 0.18 21.18
CA LEU A 230 -2.97 0.12 22.49
C LEU A 230 -3.44 1.22 23.45
N GLY A 231 -4.23 2.17 22.96
CA GLY A 231 -4.74 3.32 23.69
C GLY A 231 -3.80 4.53 23.70
N PRO A 232 -4.37 5.73 23.93
CA PRO A 232 -3.66 7.00 23.82
C PRO A 232 -2.59 7.21 24.89
N ASP A 233 -2.57 6.37 25.94
CA ASP A 233 -1.67 6.51 27.09
C ASP A 233 -0.32 5.78 26.90
N LYS A 234 -0.07 5.20 25.74
CA LYS A 234 1.17 4.43 25.49
C LYS A 234 2.18 5.19 24.65
N PHE A 235 1.71 5.99 23.69
CA PHE A 235 2.55 6.64 22.69
C PHE A 235 2.04 8.04 22.35
N ASP A 236 2.97 8.85 21.82
CA ASP A 236 2.67 10.13 21.19
C ASP A 236 3.22 10.12 19.75
N ILE A 237 2.54 10.81 18.84
CA ILE A 237 3.03 11.04 17.48
C ILE A 237 3.75 12.37 17.44
N VAL A 238 4.99 12.38 16.96
CA VAL A 238 5.76 13.58 16.66
C VAL A 238 5.85 13.73 15.16
N VAL A 239 5.40 14.88 14.66
CA VAL A 239 5.45 15.24 13.25
C VAL A 239 6.74 16.01 13.00
N PRO A 240 7.66 15.52 12.15
CA PRO A 240 8.92 16.23 11.88
C PRO A 240 8.68 17.48 11.04
N SER A 241 9.64 18.40 11.04
CA SER A 241 9.57 19.65 10.27
C SER A 241 9.53 19.43 8.75
N LEU A 242 10.06 18.31 8.27
CA LEU A 242 10.04 17.88 6.89
C LEU A 242 9.87 16.36 6.84
N SER A 243 9.04 15.90 5.92
CA SER A 243 8.91 14.47 5.61
C SER A 243 8.77 14.26 4.09
N ILE A 244 8.41 13.04 3.68
CA ILE A 244 8.30 12.65 2.28
C ILE A 244 6.87 12.23 1.96
N LEU A 245 6.38 12.64 0.78
CA LEU A 245 5.10 12.17 0.26
C LEU A 245 5.26 10.72 -0.19
N ALA A 246 4.75 9.80 0.61
CA ALA A 246 4.73 8.39 0.26
C ALA A 246 3.51 8.08 -0.60
N GLU A 247 3.75 7.57 -1.80
CA GLU A 247 2.75 7.27 -2.83
C GLU A 247 2.79 5.76 -3.15
N PRO A 248 2.13 4.92 -2.31
CA PRO A 248 2.12 3.48 -2.53
C PRO A 248 1.27 3.13 -3.76
N PRO A 249 1.88 2.57 -4.81
CA PRO A 249 1.19 2.28 -6.05
C PRO A 249 0.54 0.91 -6.07
N VAL A 250 -0.41 0.75 -6.99
CA VAL A 250 -1.09 -0.50 -7.27
C VAL A 250 -1.02 -0.83 -8.76
N ALA A 251 -0.97 -2.12 -9.10
CA ALA A 251 -0.95 -2.55 -10.49
C ALA A 251 -1.60 -3.90 -10.71
N LEU A 252 -2.14 -4.07 -11.92
CA LEU A 252 -2.59 -5.34 -12.45
C LEU A 252 -1.38 -6.17 -12.91
N VAL A 253 -1.35 -7.45 -12.61
CA VAL A 253 -0.34 -8.38 -13.11
C VAL A 253 -0.88 -9.06 -14.37
N ASP A 254 -0.68 -8.43 -15.52
CA ASP A 254 -1.37 -8.73 -16.76
C ASP A 254 -1.34 -10.19 -17.16
N ARG A 255 -0.16 -10.82 -17.15
CA ARG A 255 -0.03 -12.23 -17.55
C ARG A 255 -0.80 -13.20 -16.65
N ASN A 256 -0.83 -12.89 -15.35
CA ASN A 256 -1.52 -13.74 -14.38
C ASN A 256 -3.03 -13.62 -14.52
N VAL A 257 -3.56 -12.39 -14.60
CA VAL A 257 -5.01 -12.20 -14.77
C VAL A 257 -5.53 -12.75 -16.09
N ASP A 258 -4.70 -12.75 -17.15
CA ASP A 258 -5.06 -13.38 -18.42
C ASP A 258 -5.08 -14.93 -18.31
N LYS A 259 -4.08 -15.49 -17.63
CA LYS A 259 -4.00 -16.93 -17.34
C LYS A 259 -5.18 -17.40 -16.47
N HIS A 260 -5.56 -16.63 -15.46
CA HIS A 260 -6.63 -16.99 -14.52
C HIS A 260 -8.03 -16.64 -15.05
N GLY A 261 -8.14 -15.76 -16.07
CA GLY A 261 -9.42 -15.23 -16.55
C GLY A 261 -10.03 -14.19 -15.58
N THR A 262 -9.22 -13.57 -14.73
CA THR A 262 -9.64 -12.66 -13.66
C THR A 262 -9.52 -11.18 -14.02
N ARG A 263 -9.15 -10.83 -15.26
CA ARG A 263 -8.83 -9.46 -15.68
C ARG A 263 -9.94 -8.46 -15.35
N GLU A 264 -11.19 -8.76 -15.64
CA GLU A 264 -12.30 -7.82 -15.41
C GLU A 264 -12.45 -7.48 -13.94
N VAL A 265 -12.52 -8.50 -13.09
CA VAL A 265 -12.69 -8.30 -11.65
C VAL A 265 -11.47 -7.67 -11.00
N ALA A 266 -10.25 -8.01 -11.43
CA ALA A 266 -9.01 -7.42 -10.94
C ALA A 266 -8.89 -5.93 -11.32
N GLN A 267 -9.28 -5.55 -12.53
CA GLN A 267 -9.36 -4.15 -12.93
C GLN A 267 -10.41 -3.38 -12.12
N ALA A 268 -11.58 -3.97 -11.90
CA ALA A 268 -12.63 -3.37 -11.09
C ALA A 268 -12.17 -3.18 -9.64
N TYR A 269 -11.46 -4.17 -9.07
CA TYR A 269 -10.88 -4.11 -7.74
C TYR A 269 -9.92 -2.93 -7.58
N LEU A 270 -9.00 -2.74 -8.52
CA LEU A 270 -8.07 -1.60 -8.48
C LEU A 270 -8.79 -0.25 -8.69
N LYS A 271 -9.78 -0.18 -9.58
CA LYS A 271 -10.58 1.04 -9.77
C LYS A 271 -11.43 1.37 -8.55
N TYR A 272 -11.90 0.38 -7.80
CA TYR A 272 -12.69 0.60 -6.60
C TYR A 272 -11.92 1.35 -5.50
N LEU A 273 -10.58 1.27 -5.48
CA LEU A 273 -9.73 2.09 -4.60
C LEU A 273 -9.95 3.59 -4.79
N TYR A 274 -10.29 4.04 -6.00
CA TYR A 274 -10.55 5.45 -6.33
C TYR A 274 -12.03 5.85 -6.19
N SER A 275 -12.91 4.91 -5.89
CA SER A 275 -14.33 5.18 -5.68
C SER A 275 -14.58 5.93 -4.38
N PRO A 276 -15.77 6.57 -4.22
CA PRO A 276 -16.14 7.17 -2.94
C PRO A 276 -16.03 6.21 -1.74
N ALA A 277 -16.36 4.93 -1.93
CA ALA A 277 -16.24 3.92 -0.89
C ALA A 277 -14.77 3.59 -0.57
N GLY A 278 -13.94 3.38 -1.59
CA GLY A 278 -12.51 3.13 -1.43
C GLY A 278 -11.78 4.27 -0.73
N GLN A 279 -12.11 5.51 -1.08
CA GLN A 279 -11.49 6.70 -0.47
C GLN A 279 -11.92 6.92 0.98
N ARG A 280 -13.19 6.63 1.32
CA ARG A 280 -13.66 6.64 2.72
C ARG A 280 -12.90 5.60 3.54
N LEU A 281 -12.76 4.39 3.01
CA LEU A 281 -12.02 3.33 3.70
C LEU A 281 -10.54 3.68 3.87
N ALA A 282 -9.91 4.27 2.85
CA ALA A 282 -8.53 4.73 2.96
C ALA A 282 -8.37 5.73 4.11
N ALA A 283 -9.22 6.75 4.18
CA ALA A 283 -9.17 7.75 5.26
C ALA A 283 -9.49 7.14 6.63
N LYS A 284 -10.49 6.26 6.74
CA LYS A 284 -10.82 5.53 7.96
C LYS A 284 -9.62 4.76 8.52
N HIS A 285 -8.84 4.15 7.62
CA HIS A 285 -7.62 3.40 7.97
C HIS A 285 -6.34 4.26 7.94
N TYR A 286 -6.48 5.56 8.18
CA TYR A 286 -5.38 6.51 8.37
C TYR A 286 -4.48 6.72 7.14
N TYR A 287 -4.95 6.39 5.94
CA TYR A 287 -4.31 6.84 4.70
C TYR A 287 -4.89 8.17 4.25
N ARG A 288 -4.04 9.05 3.74
CA ARG A 288 -4.45 10.33 3.17
C ARG A 288 -5.15 10.08 1.84
N PRO A 289 -6.47 10.30 1.72
CA PRO A 289 -7.20 10.02 0.48
C PRO A 289 -6.80 10.98 -0.63
N ARG A 290 -6.77 10.52 -1.88
CA ARG A 290 -6.57 11.40 -3.04
C ARG A 290 -7.78 12.31 -3.28
N TYR A 291 -8.95 11.85 -2.92
CA TYR A 291 -10.22 12.55 -3.08
C TYR A 291 -10.87 12.79 -1.70
N PRO A 292 -10.36 13.76 -0.91
CA PRO A 292 -10.79 13.98 0.47
C PRO A 292 -12.28 14.34 0.59
N GLN A 293 -12.91 14.84 -0.49
CA GLN A 293 -14.36 15.11 -0.52
C GLN A 293 -15.22 13.84 -0.35
N TYR A 294 -14.66 12.65 -0.51
CA TYR A 294 -15.37 11.38 -0.29
C TYR A 294 -15.18 10.82 1.12
N ALA A 295 -14.24 11.34 1.88
CA ALA A 295 -13.96 10.90 3.24
C ALA A 295 -14.78 11.68 4.27
N ALA A 296 -14.93 11.13 5.47
CA ALA A 296 -15.52 11.85 6.58
C ALA A 296 -14.60 13.03 6.99
N PRO A 297 -15.17 14.21 7.29
CA PRO A 297 -14.37 15.38 7.65
C PRO A 297 -13.42 15.14 8.84
N GLU A 298 -13.87 14.39 9.84
CA GLU A 298 -13.09 13.99 11.02
C GLU A 298 -11.90 13.09 10.65
N ASP A 299 -12.06 12.21 9.68
CA ASP A 299 -10.98 11.35 9.18
C ASP A 299 -9.90 12.16 8.44
N VAL A 300 -10.31 13.20 7.72
CA VAL A 300 -9.38 14.09 7.02
C VAL A 300 -8.69 15.06 7.99
N ALA A 301 -9.42 15.59 8.97
CA ALA A 301 -8.92 16.57 9.92
C ALA A 301 -7.79 16.06 10.83
N ARG A 302 -7.69 14.74 11.00
CA ARG A 302 -6.61 14.11 11.82
C ARG A 302 -5.22 14.26 11.23
N PHE A 303 -5.11 14.48 9.91
CA PHE A 303 -3.81 14.54 9.25
C PHE A 303 -3.15 15.89 9.46
N PRO A 304 -1.98 15.94 10.10
CA PRO A 304 -1.27 17.20 10.30
C PRO A 304 -0.80 17.79 8.97
N LYS A 305 -0.75 19.13 8.93
CA LYS A 305 -0.05 19.83 7.86
C LYS A 305 1.44 19.77 8.12
N LEU A 306 2.21 19.33 7.15
CA LEU A 306 3.66 19.27 7.22
C LEU A 306 4.28 19.52 5.85
N GLU A 307 5.56 19.89 5.82
CA GLU A 307 6.29 20.03 4.57
C GLU A 307 6.65 18.66 4.01
N LEU A 308 6.23 18.38 2.79
CA LEU A 308 6.45 17.10 2.10
C LEU A 308 7.30 17.33 0.85
N VAL A 309 8.39 16.57 0.76
CA VAL A 309 9.14 16.46 -0.50
C VAL A 309 8.65 15.24 -1.29
N THR A 310 8.87 15.27 -2.60
CA THR A 310 8.55 14.13 -3.47
C THR A 310 9.81 13.41 -3.93
N ILE A 311 9.68 12.15 -4.33
CA ILE A 311 10.78 11.39 -4.92
C ILE A 311 11.35 12.11 -6.15
N ASN A 312 10.48 12.57 -7.03
CA ASN A 312 10.92 13.25 -8.27
C ASN A 312 11.62 14.59 -7.97
N GLY A 313 11.13 15.34 -6.97
CA GLY A 313 11.69 16.65 -6.61
C GLY A 313 13.08 16.58 -5.99
N VAL A 314 13.37 15.55 -5.20
CA VAL A 314 14.66 15.43 -4.47
C VAL A 314 15.59 14.40 -5.13
N PHE A 315 15.05 13.26 -5.57
CA PHE A 315 15.86 12.13 -6.04
C PHE A 315 15.77 11.91 -7.56
N GLY A 316 14.96 12.68 -8.27
CA GLY A 316 14.73 12.59 -9.70
C GLY A 316 13.82 11.43 -10.11
N SER A 317 13.98 10.25 -9.55
CA SER A 317 13.11 9.10 -9.79
C SER A 317 13.36 7.98 -8.77
N TRP A 318 12.43 7.02 -8.68
CA TRP A 318 12.65 5.80 -7.90
C TRP A 318 13.83 4.97 -8.42
N ALA A 319 14.00 4.87 -9.74
CA ALA A 319 15.13 4.15 -10.34
C ALA A 319 16.47 4.73 -9.90
N ARG A 320 16.59 6.07 -9.91
CA ARG A 320 17.79 6.77 -9.44
C ARG A 320 18.00 6.60 -7.93
N ALA A 321 16.96 6.79 -7.12
CA ALA A 321 17.03 6.59 -5.68
C ALA A 321 17.47 5.16 -5.33
N GLN A 322 16.93 4.15 -6.02
CA GLN A 322 17.31 2.77 -5.84
C GLN A 322 18.78 2.51 -6.22
N ALA A 323 19.21 2.98 -7.38
CA ALA A 323 20.57 2.78 -7.85
C ALA A 323 21.61 3.44 -6.93
N THR A 324 21.32 4.65 -6.46
CA THR A 324 22.23 5.41 -5.58
C THR A 324 22.27 4.87 -4.16
N HIS A 325 21.09 4.60 -3.58
CA HIS A 325 21.02 4.35 -2.14
C HIS A 325 20.88 2.88 -1.76
N PHE A 326 20.17 2.05 -2.54
CA PHE A 326 19.74 0.72 -2.10
C PHE A 326 20.24 -0.44 -2.95
N ALA A 327 20.89 -0.18 -4.09
CA ALA A 327 21.60 -1.21 -4.85
C ALA A 327 22.74 -1.80 -4.00
N ASP A 328 23.24 -2.97 -4.39
CA ASP A 328 24.37 -3.58 -3.72
C ASP A 328 25.60 -2.67 -3.85
N GLY A 329 26.27 -2.40 -2.72
CA GLY A 329 27.33 -1.41 -2.62
C GLY A 329 26.86 0.06 -2.63
N GLY A 330 25.56 0.31 -2.67
CA GLY A 330 24.97 1.65 -2.61
C GLY A 330 25.22 2.36 -1.29
N VAL A 331 24.75 3.61 -1.20
CA VAL A 331 25.02 4.47 -0.03
C VAL A 331 24.58 3.84 1.29
N PHE A 332 23.45 3.11 1.30
CA PHE A 332 22.97 2.43 2.51
C PHE A 332 23.99 1.37 2.99
N ASP A 333 24.51 0.54 2.08
CA ASP A 333 25.52 -0.47 2.43
C ASP A 333 26.80 0.18 2.97
N GLN A 334 27.23 1.31 2.37
CA GLN A 334 28.39 2.08 2.83
C GLN A 334 28.17 2.73 4.21
N ILE A 335 26.93 3.09 4.54
CA ILE A 335 26.56 3.61 5.87
C ILE A 335 26.62 2.49 6.91
N GLN A 336 26.22 1.27 6.56
CA GLN A 336 26.21 0.09 7.43
C GLN A 336 27.60 -0.58 7.56
N ALA A 337 28.49 -0.36 6.62
CA ALA A 337 29.86 -0.87 6.73
C ALA A 337 30.56 -0.27 7.97
N LYS A 338 31.16 -1.16 8.78
CA LYS A 338 31.87 -0.80 10.01
C LYS A 338 33.19 -0.10 9.72
#